data_ce4698fd9d686896d8c12e831096af9f
#
_entry.id   ce4698fd9d686896d8c12e831096af9f
#
_cell.length_a   1.000
_cell.length_b   1.000
_cell.length_c   1.000
_cell.angle_alpha   90.00
_cell.angle_beta   90.00
_cell.angle_gamma   90.00
#
_symmetry.space_group_name_H-M   'P 1'
#
loop_
_entity.id
_entity.type
_entity.pdbx_description
1 polymer ?
#
loop_
_entity_poly.entity_id
_entity_poly.type
_entity_poly.pdbx_seq_one_letter_code
_entity_poly.pdbx_strand_id
1 'polypeptide(L)'
;MEFRPCIDIHNGKVKQIVGGSLKDRGDFASENFVSEQDSRFYADMYRKSGIKGGHIILLNSVDSEYYEDTKEQAVMALEAYPQGLQVGGGITADNAMEFIDAGAAAVIVTSYVFKDGRINYANLNRLKDTVGSDRLVLDLSCRKKDGQYYIVTDRWQKFTDEAVTTELLDKLSSYCCEFLVHAVDVEGKVNGIEKELVAMLGSWGRIPVTYAGGVSSFDDLKCIRQLGQNHLNVTIGSALDLFGGEMEYDKVIAFCNNKEI
;
A
#
# COMPACT_ATOMS: atom_id res chain seq x y z
N MET A 1 -13.35 -9.66 -3.70
CA MET A 1 -12.60 -8.68 -2.84
C MET A 1 -11.65 -9.48 -1.98
N GLU A 2 -10.36 -9.23 -2.06
CA GLU A 2 -9.35 -9.88 -1.23
C GLU A 2 -8.88 -8.94 -0.13
N PHE A 3 -8.55 -9.50 1.03
CA PHE A 3 -7.85 -8.77 2.06
C PHE A 3 -6.35 -8.83 1.80
N ARG A 4 -5.69 -7.67 1.75
CA ARG A 4 -4.26 -7.51 1.50
C ARG A 4 -3.62 -6.72 2.64
N PRO A 5 -3.14 -7.40 3.68
CA PRO A 5 -2.60 -6.77 4.88
C PRO A 5 -1.30 -6.01 4.61
N CYS A 6 -0.98 -5.06 5.48
CA CYS A 6 0.28 -4.32 5.44
C CYS A 6 1.26 -4.75 6.55
N ILE A 7 2.54 -4.50 6.28
CA ILE A 7 3.65 -4.51 7.25
C ILE A 7 4.39 -3.19 7.05
N ASP A 8 4.07 -2.19 7.85
CA ASP A 8 4.73 -0.90 7.79
C ASP A 8 5.95 -0.90 8.70
N ILE A 9 7.11 -0.54 8.16
CA ILE A 9 8.39 -0.60 8.89
C ILE A 9 8.97 0.81 9.00
N HIS A 10 9.21 1.24 10.24
CA HIS A 10 9.81 2.53 10.55
C HIS A 10 10.82 2.39 11.67
N ASN A 11 12.03 2.92 11.47
CA ASN A 11 13.15 2.83 12.39
C ASN A 11 13.43 1.38 12.85
N GLY A 12 13.48 0.45 11.88
CA GLY A 12 13.77 -0.97 12.09
C GLY A 12 12.68 -1.76 12.84
N LYS A 13 11.47 -1.22 13.00
CA LYS A 13 10.36 -1.88 13.70
C LYS A 13 9.07 -1.86 12.89
N VAL A 14 8.26 -2.91 13.03
CA VAL A 14 6.89 -2.91 12.50
C VAL A 14 6.03 -1.96 13.32
N LYS A 15 5.35 -1.04 12.65
CA LYS A 15 4.55 0.02 13.28
C LYS A 15 3.27 0.30 12.49
N GLN A 16 2.33 0.94 13.16
CA GLN A 16 1.24 1.68 12.50
C GLN A 16 1.39 3.15 12.87
N ILE A 17 1.39 4.01 11.87
CA ILE A 17 1.56 5.45 12.04
C ILE A 17 0.31 6.22 11.63
N VAL A 18 0.16 7.43 12.18
CA VAL A 18 -0.88 8.36 11.73
C VAL A 18 -0.50 8.91 10.36
N GLY A 19 -1.37 8.75 9.38
CA GLY A 19 -1.16 9.28 8.03
C GLY A 19 -0.85 10.77 8.04
N GLY A 20 0.16 11.18 7.26
CA GLY A 20 0.63 12.56 7.18
C GLY A 20 1.46 13.06 8.37
N SER A 21 1.73 12.24 9.39
CA SER A 21 2.62 12.60 10.51
C SER A 21 4.09 12.38 10.24
N LEU A 22 4.43 11.58 9.23
CA LEU A 22 5.79 11.20 8.88
C LEU A 22 6.60 12.42 8.41
N LYS A 23 7.75 12.65 9.04
CA LYS A 23 8.66 13.77 8.71
C LYS A 23 10.08 13.25 8.49
N ASP A 24 10.73 13.69 7.41
CA ASP A 24 12.11 13.33 7.08
C ASP A 24 13.09 13.78 8.16
N ARG A 25 12.90 15.02 8.64
CA ARG A 25 13.79 15.59 9.65
C ARG A 25 13.58 14.90 10.99
N GLY A 26 14.58 14.10 11.40
CA GLY A 26 14.60 13.36 12.66
C GLY A 26 13.81 12.07 12.65
N ASP A 27 13.46 11.55 11.45
CA ASP A 27 12.74 10.27 11.28
C ASP A 27 11.55 10.11 12.25
N PHE A 28 10.75 11.17 12.36
CA PHE A 28 9.65 11.26 13.32
C PHE A 28 8.33 10.85 12.65
N ALA A 29 7.57 10.01 13.34
CA ALA A 29 6.17 9.73 13.02
C ALA A 29 5.32 9.67 14.30
N SER A 30 4.05 10.06 14.24
CA SER A 30 3.11 9.78 15.31
C SER A 30 2.67 8.33 15.20
N GLU A 31 2.97 7.53 16.22
CA GLU A 31 2.77 6.09 16.22
C GLU A 31 1.44 5.73 16.88
N ASN A 32 0.59 4.95 16.20
CA ASN A 32 -0.61 4.33 16.76
C ASN A 32 -0.26 3.01 17.43
N PHE A 33 0.74 2.30 16.89
CA PHE A 33 1.16 1.00 17.38
C PHE A 33 2.64 0.79 17.08
N VAL A 34 3.36 0.15 18.00
CA VAL A 34 4.74 -0.32 17.83
C VAL A 34 4.77 -1.79 18.22
N SER A 35 5.14 -2.65 17.29
CA SER A 35 5.20 -4.10 17.51
C SER A 35 6.41 -4.49 18.36
N GLU A 36 6.20 -5.47 19.24
CA GLU A 36 7.27 -6.23 19.90
C GLU A 36 7.79 -7.38 19.04
N GLN A 37 7.03 -7.75 17.99
CA GLN A 37 7.38 -8.80 17.03
C GLN A 37 8.08 -8.18 15.82
N ASP A 38 8.96 -8.96 15.19
CA ASP A 38 9.60 -8.60 13.93
C ASP A 38 8.65 -8.79 12.73
N SER A 39 9.10 -8.39 11.56
CA SER A 39 8.33 -8.50 10.32
C SER A 39 8.09 -9.95 9.87
N ARG A 40 8.99 -10.88 10.21
CA ARG A 40 8.88 -12.33 9.93
C ARG A 40 7.64 -12.90 10.60
N PHE A 41 7.33 -12.48 11.83
CA PHE A 41 6.14 -12.92 12.54
C PHE A 41 4.86 -12.66 11.74
N TYR A 42 4.71 -11.44 11.21
CA TYR A 42 3.54 -11.06 10.40
C TYR A 42 3.51 -11.78 9.06
N ALA A 43 4.65 -11.88 8.37
CA ALA A 43 4.75 -12.59 7.10
C ALA A 43 4.38 -14.08 7.23
N ASP A 44 4.87 -14.76 8.28
CA ASP A 44 4.51 -16.14 8.60
C ASP A 44 3.02 -16.31 8.91
N MET A 45 2.43 -15.37 9.63
CA MET A 45 1.00 -15.35 9.94
C MET A 45 0.17 -15.23 8.65
N TYR A 46 0.52 -14.28 7.77
CA TYR A 46 -0.18 -14.10 6.49
C TYR A 46 -0.02 -15.32 5.59
N ARG A 47 1.17 -15.95 5.56
CA ARG A 47 1.41 -17.20 4.85
C ARG A 47 0.54 -18.34 5.37
N LYS A 48 0.44 -18.53 6.68
CA LYS A 48 -0.40 -19.56 7.33
C LYS A 48 -1.88 -19.34 7.03
N SER A 49 -2.33 -18.08 6.93
CA SER A 49 -3.70 -17.72 6.54
C SER A 49 -3.95 -17.82 5.02
N GLY A 50 -2.91 -18.14 4.23
CA GLY A 50 -3.02 -18.25 2.76
C GLY A 50 -3.25 -16.93 2.02
N ILE A 51 -2.96 -15.80 2.67
CA ILE A 51 -3.17 -14.47 2.11
C ILE A 51 -1.98 -14.09 1.23
N LYS A 52 -2.25 -13.65 0.00
CA LYS A 52 -1.24 -13.15 -0.95
C LYS A 52 -1.48 -11.69 -1.30
N GLY A 53 -0.43 -11.02 -1.79
CA GLY A 53 -0.52 -9.63 -2.27
C GLY A 53 -0.63 -8.59 -1.16
N GLY A 54 -0.41 -8.98 0.11
CA GLY A 54 -0.14 -8.01 1.17
C GLY A 54 1.14 -7.22 0.87
N HIS A 55 1.34 -6.09 1.51
CA HIS A 55 2.47 -5.23 1.18
C HIS A 55 3.32 -4.86 2.40
N ILE A 56 4.60 -4.69 2.15
CA ILE A 56 5.60 -4.18 3.08
C ILE A 56 5.95 -2.78 2.64
N ILE A 57 5.91 -1.79 3.54
CA ILE A 57 6.30 -0.41 3.23
C ILE A 57 7.45 0.03 4.13
N LEU A 58 8.58 0.36 3.50
CA LEU A 58 9.71 0.99 4.15
C LEU A 58 9.43 2.50 4.29
N LEU A 59 9.25 2.97 5.52
CA LEU A 59 8.86 4.35 5.79
C LEU A 59 10.05 5.29 6.01
N ASN A 60 11.26 4.76 6.16
CA ASN A 60 12.47 5.57 6.21
C ASN A 60 12.94 5.93 4.80
N SER A 61 13.52 7.13 4.65
CA SER A 61 14.19 7.49 3.40
C SER A 61 15.52 6.74 3.27
N VAL A 62 16.02 6.58 2.05
CA VAL A 62 17.30 5.93 1.78
C VAL A 62 18.50 6.65 2.45
N ASP A 63 18.34 7.92 2.79
CA ASP A 63 19.35 8.73 3.48
C ASP A 63 19.22 8.68 5.02
N SER A 64 18.22 7.97 5.56
CA SER A 64 18.02 7.80 7.00
C SER A 64 19.06 6.87 7.61
N GLU A 65 19.51 7.17 8.81
CA GLU A 65 20.37 6.28 9.60
C GLU A 65 19.68 4.94 9.93
N TYR A 66 18.34 4.88 9.90
CA TYR A 66 17.55 3.69 10.16
C TYR A 66 17.20 2.90 8.90
N TYR A 67 17.65 3.33 7.70
CA TYR A 67 17.23 2.70 6.45
C TYR A 67 17.65 1.24 6.36
N GLU A 68 18.90 0.93 6.72
CA GLU A 68 19.40 -0.45 6.66
C GLU A 68 18.66 -1.38 7.63
N ASP A 69 18.38 -0.95 8.86
CA ASP A 69 17.58 -1.74 9.81
C ASP A 69 16.15 -1.96 9.30
N THR A 70 15.56 -0.94 8.67
CA THR A 70 14.23 -1.02 8.07
C THR A 70 14.22 -1.97 6.87
N LYS A 71 15.26 -1.93 6.04
CA LYS A 71 15.44 -2.81 4.89
C LYS A 71 15.66 -4.27 5.33
N GLU A 72 16.45 -4.51 6.37
CA GLU A 72 16.64 -5.85 6.94
C GLU A 72 15.31 -6.46 7.37
N GLN A 73 14.46 -5.72 8.05
CA GLN A 73 13.11 -6.16 8.39
C GLN A 73 12.28 -6.50 7.14
N ALA A 74 12.34 -5.69 6.08
CA ALA A 74 11.62 -5.99 4.85
C ALA A 74 12.11 -7.29 4.21
N VAL A 75 13.43 -7.50 4.12
CA VAL A 75 14.03 -8.73 3.61
C VAL A 75 13.62 -9.95 4.43
N MET A 76 13.66 -9.84 5.77
CA MET A 76 13.20 -10.92 6.67
C MET A 76 11.76 -11.35 6.39
N ALA A 77 10.85 -10.42 6.13
CA ALA A 77 9.47 -10.73 5.80
C ALA A 77 9.33 -11.39 4.42
N LEU A 78 10.09 -10.90 3.42
CA LEU A 78 10.08 -11.46 2.07
C LEU A 78 10.62 -12.90 2.05
N GLU A 79 11.71 -13.18 2.77
CA GLU A 79 12.27 -14.52 2.92
C GLU A 79 11.35 -15.49 3.67
N ALA A 80 10.57 -14.98 4.64
CA ALA A 80 9.59 -15.77 5.39
C ALA A 80 8.37 -16.15 4.53
N TYR A 81 8.00 -15.31 3.56
CA TYR A 81 6.89 -15.56 2.66
C TYR A 81 7.24 -15.26 1.19
N PRO A 82 8.12 -16.05 0.55
CA PRO A 82 8.51 -15.83 -0.85
C PRO A 82 7.31 -15.81 -1.80
N GLN A 83 7.26 -14.81 -2.69
CA GLN A 83 6.19 -14.59 -3.66
C GLN A 83 4.79 -14.38 -3.03
N GLY A 84 4.73 -14.08 -1.74
CA GLY A 84 3.48 -13.80 -1.04
C GLY A 84 3.20 -12.32 -0.86
N LEU A 85 4.25 -11.51 -0.73
CA LEU A 85 4.16 -10.09 -0.36
C LEU A 85 4.78 -9.19 -1.42
N GLN A 86 4.23 -7.98 -1.52
CA GLN A 86 4.76 -6.87 -2.30
C GLN A 86 5.62 -5.98 -1.39
N VAL A 87 6.51 -5.16 -1.95
CA VAL A 87 7.37 -4.25 -1.17
C VAL A 87 7.47 -2.88 -1.81
N GLY A 88 7.38 -1.83 -0.99
CA GLY A 88 7.49 -0.43 -1.40
C GLY A 88 8.28 0.41 -0.40
N GLY A 89 8.50 1.67 -0.77
CA GLY A 89 9.29 2.63 0.01
C GLY A 89 10.70 2.80 -0.56
N GLY A 90 10.93 3.91 -1.26
CA GLY A 90 12.23 4.23 -1.86
C GLY A 90 12.64 3.34 -3.04
N ILE A 91 11.71 2.61 -3.65
CA ILE A 91 12.01 1.72 -4.78
C ILE A 91 12.30 2.51 -6.06
N THR A 92 13.35 2.12 -6.74
CA THR A 92 13.81 2.65 -8.04
C THR A 92 14.18 1.49 -8.97
N ALA A 93 14.49 1.77 -10.24
CA ALA A 93 14.99 0.74 -11.15
C ALA A 93 16.36 0.18 -10.73
N ASP A 94 17.11 0.90 -9.89
CA ASP A 94 18.45 0.47 -9.47
C ASP A 94 18.42 -0.54 -8.31
N ASN A 95 17.39 -0.48 -7.44
CA ASN A 95 17.28 -1.37 -6.28
C ASN A 95 16.11 -2.37 -6.35
N ALA A 96 15.22 -2.26 -7.34
CA ALA A 96 14.03 -3.10 -7.43
C ALA A 96 14.33 -4.60 -7.47
N MET A 97 15.37 -5.01 -8.23
CA MET A 97 15.74 -6.42 -8.35
C MET A 97 16.25 -7.01 -7.06
N GLU A 98 16.87 -6.24 -6.18
CA GLU A 98 17.31 -6.70 -4.86
C GLU A 98 16.13 -7.26 -4.04
N PHE A 99 14.99 -6.56 -4.04
CA PHE A 99 13.81 -7.02 -3.34
C PHE A 99 13.09 -8.18 -4.05
N ILE A 100 13.09 -8.20 -5.37
CA ILE A 100 12.57 -9.34 -6.14
C ILE A 100 13.38 -10.60 -5.83
N ASP A 101 14.70 -10.51 -5.81
CA ASP A 101 15.61 -11.62 -5.52
C ASP A 101 15.50 -12.07 -4.05
N ALA A 102 15.18 -11.16 -3.13
CA ALA A 102 14.85 -11.47 -1.74
C ALA A 102 13.48 -12.16 -1.55
N GLY A 103 12.66 -12.26 -2.62
CA GLY A 103 11.40 -12.99 -2.59
C GLY A 103 10.14 -12.14 -2.74
N ALA A 104 10.24 -10.85 -3.07
CA ALA A 104 9.06 -10.03 -3.32
C ALA A 104 8.23 -10.55 -4.52
N ALA A 105 6.92 -10.60 -4.37
CA ALA A 105 6.00 -10.90 -5.47
C ALA A 105 5.96 -9.76 -6.50
N ALA A 106 6.06 -8.52 -6.03
CA ALA A 106 6.14 -7.31 -6.84
C ALA A 106 6.75 -6.16 -6.04
N VAL A 107 7.22 -5.13 -6.74
CA VAL A 107 7.67 -3.87 -6.13
C VAL A 107 6.61 -2.78 -6.32
N ILE A 108 6.43 -1.95 -5.30
CA ILE A 108 5.49 -0.83 -5.28
C ILE A 108 6.25 0.48 -5.42
N VAL A 109 5.85 1.31 -6.36
CA VAL A 109 6.58 2.54 -6.69
C VAL A 109 5.65 3.74 -6.79
N THR A 110 6.08 4.87 -6.21
CA THR A 110 5.39 6.17 -6.25
C THR A 110 6.33 7.26 -6.76
N SER A 111 7.14 7.83 -5.89
CA SER A 111 7.92 9.06 -6.15
C SER A 111 8.96 8.93 -7.26
N TYR A 112 9.45 7.73 -7.56
CA TYR A 112 10.37 7.52 -8.68
C TYR A 112 9.68 7.71 -10.03
N VAL A 113 8.38 7.38 -10.11
CA VAL A 113 7.56 7.54 -11.32
C VAL A 113 6.89 8.90 -11.37
N PHE A 114 6.40 9.42 -10.24
CA PHE A 114 5.75 10.73 -10.17
C PHE A 114 6.76 11.80 -9.74
N LYS A 115 7.58 12.26 -10.67
CA LYS A 115 8.65 13.23 -10.42
C LYS A 115 8.25 14.62 -10.92
N ASP A 116 8.58 15.65 -10.11
CA ASP A 116 8.31 17.06 -10.45
C ASP A 116 6.83 17.33 -10.79
N GLY A 117 5.93 16.64 -10.08
CA GLY A 117 4.48 16.79 -10.23
C GLY A 117 3.87 16.06 -11.43
N ARG A 118 4.63 15.28 -12.19
CA ARG A 118 4.17 14.59 -13.42
C ARG A 118 4.70 13.18 -13.53
N ILE A 119 4.08 12.39 -14.41
CA ILE A 119 4.57 11.05 -14.74
C ILE A 119 5.89 11.16 -15.51
N ASN A 120 6.93 10.55 -14.93
CA ASN A 120 8.21 10.37 -15.62
C ASN A 120 8.20 9.03 -16.36
N TYR A 121 7.81 9.07 -17.64
CA TYR A 121 7.73 7.88 -18.48
C TYR A 121 9.09 7.21 -18.72
N ALA A 122 10.21 7.94 -18.67
CA ALA A 122 11.54 7.34 -18.79
C ALA A 122 11.81 6.42 -17.60
N ASN A 123 11.52 6.88 -16.37
CA ASN A 123 11.65 6.06 -15.17
C ASN A 123 10.66 4.89 -15.16
N LEU A 124 9.43 5.13 -15.60
CA LEU A 124 8.38 4.09 -15.65
C LEU A 124 8.75 2.97 -16.64
N ASN A 125 9.23 3.33 -17.83
CA ASN A 125 9.73 2.36 -18.81
C ASN A 125 10.95 1.60 -18.26
N ARG A 126 11.91 2.29 -17.66
CA ARG A 126 13.09 1.66 -17.05
C ARG A 126 12.70 0.64 -15.98
N LEU A 127 11.74 0.95 -15.11
CA LEU A 127 11.19 -0.02 -14.14
C LEU A 127 10.56 -1.22 -14.82
N LYS A 128 9.68 -0.98 -15.80
CA LYS A 128 9.04 -2.04 -16.58
C LYS A 128 10.05 -2.96 -17.25
N ASP A 129 11.11 -2.38 -17.83
CA ASP A 129 12.19 -3.15 -18.47
C ASP A 129 13.03 -3.93 -17.45
N THR A 130 13.15 -3.41 -16.21
CA THR A 130 13.93 -4.06 -15.13
C THR A 130 13.17 -5.22 -14.48
N VAL A 131 11.91 -5.02 -14.06
CA VAL A 131 11.17 -6.04 -13.26
C VAL A 131 10.05 -6.73 -14.03
N GLY A 132 9.64 -6.21 -15.18
CA GLY A 132 8.42 -6.62 -15.91
C GLY A 132 7.16 -5.93 -15.37
N SER A 133 6.14 -5.81 -16.22
CA SER A 133 4.86 -5.24 -15.79
C SER A 133 4.11 -6.13 -14.78
N ASP A 134 4.34 -7.42 -14.81
CA ASP A 134 3.75 -8.43 -13.93
C ASP A 134 4.27 -8.38 -12.49
N ARG A 135 5.38 -7.70 -12.27
CA ARG A 135 6.00 -7.50 -10.94
C ARG A 135 6.12 -6.02 -10.54
N LEU A 136 5.35 -5.15 -11.19
CA LEU A 136 5.29 -3.73 -10.86
C LEU A 136 3.89 -3.35 -10.37
N VAL A 137 3.82 -2.73 -9.21
CA VAL A 137 2.63 -2.09 -8.63
C VAL A 137 2.85 -0.59 -8.61
N LEU A 138 1.90 0.19 -9.10
CA LEU A 138 1.95 1.64 -8.99
C LEU A 138 1.09 2.09 -7.81
N ASP A 139 1.71 2.79 -6.86
CA ASP A 139 1.00 3.43 -5.77
C ASP A 139 0.52 4.82 -6.24
N LEU A 140 -0.81 4.95 -6.28
CA LEU A 140 -1.53 6.16 -6.62
C LEU A 140 -2.15 6.79 -5.36
N SER A 141 -1.37 6.85 -4.26
CA SER A 141 -1.77 7.56 -3.05
C SER A 141 -2.27 8.95 -3.41
N CYS A 142 -3.48 9.30 -2.95
CA CYS A 142 -4.11 10.53 -3.41
C CYS A 142 -4.81 11.31 -2.29
N ARG A 143 -5.00 12.60 -2.54
CA ARG A 143 -5.73 13.54 -1.69
C ARG A 143 -6.74 14.34 -2.50
N LYS A 144 -7.87 14.66 -1.86
CA LYS A 144 -8.94 15.43 -2.50
C LYS A 144 -8.60 16.93 -2.49
N LYS A 145 -8.69 17.56 -3.67
CA LYS A 145 -8.51 19.00 -3.86
C LYS A 145 -9.45 19.46 -4.98
N ASP A 146 -10.23 20.51 -4.72
CA ASP A 146 -11.17 21.10 -5.68
C ASP A 146 -12.12 20.07 -6.33
N GLY A 147 -12.56 19.09 -5.53
CA GLY A 147 -13.48 18.03 -5.95
C GLY A 147 -12.85 16.86 -6.71
N GLN A 148 -11.53 16.84 -6.93
CA GLN A 148 -10.80 15.77 -7.59
C GLN A 148 -9.75 15.13 -6.68
N TYR A 149 -9.37 13.89 -6.96
CA TYR A 149 -8.31 13.18 -6.25
C TYR A 149 -7.00 13.30 -7.03
N TYR A 150 -6.02 14.02 -6.47
CA TYR A 150 -4.70 14.18 -7.07
C TYR A 150 -3.70 13.24 -6.42
N ILE A 151 -2.84 12.63 -7.22
CA ILE A 151 -1.73 11.83 -6.72
C ILE A 151 -0.81 12.71 -5.89
N VAL A 152 -0.36 12.17 -4.76
CA VAL A 152 0.58 12.85 -3.86
C VAL A 152 1.85 12.03 -3.70
N THR A 153 2.97 12.72 -3.58
CA THR A 153 4.32 12.16 -3.43
C THR A 153 4.98 12.69 -2.16
N ASP A 154 6.24 12.32 -1.94
CA ASP A 154 7.04 12.78 -0.83
C ASP A 154 6.30 12.60 0.50
N ARG A 155 5.93 11.35 0.79
CA ARG A 155 5.17 11.00 2.01
C ARG A 155 3.87 11.78 2.12
N TRP A 156 3.15 11.86 1.00
CA TRP A 156 1.83 12.48 0.87
C TRP A 156 1.79 13.99 1.06
N GLN A 157 2.94 14.66 1.05
CA GLN A 157 3.04 16.10 1.32
C GLN A 157 2.93 16.96 0.06
N LYS A 158 3.31 16.42 -1.10
CA LYS A 158 3.33 17.17 -2.36
C LYS A 158 2.27 16.67 -3.32
N PHE A 159 1.39 17.58 -3.75
CA PHE A 159 0.47 17.31 -4.85
C PHE A 159 1.22 17.24 -6.18
N THR A 160 0.80 16.31 -7.02
CA THR A 160 1.16 16.30 -8.44
C THR A 160 0.09 17.01 -9.27
N ASP A 161 0.34 17.19 -10.57
CA ASP A 161 -0.65 17.65 -11.55
C ASP A 161 -1.54 16.51 -12.07
N GLU A 162 -1.31 15.27 -11.60
CA GLU A 162 -1.98 14.06 -12.08
C GLU A 162 -3.19 13.72 -11.19
N ALA A 163 -4.38 13.89 -11.73
CA ALA A 163 -5.61 13.46 -11.08
C ALA A 163 -5.86 11.96 -11.33
N VAL A 164 -6.32 11.24 -10.30
CA VAL A 164 -6.75 9.84 -10.42
C VAL A 164 -8.07 9.83 -11.19
N THR A 165 -7.99 9.53 -12.48
CA THR A 165 -9.14 9.42 -13.40
C THR A 165 -9.09 8.09 -14.14
N THR A 166 -10.21 7.69 -14.74
CA THR A 166 -10.27 6.46 -15.56
C THR A 166 -9.30 6.50 -16.73
N GLU A 167 -9.09 7.67 -17.34
CA GLU A 167 -8.14 7.86 -18.44
C GLU A 167 -6.68 7.70 -17.98
N LEU A 168 -6.36 8.18 -16.77
CA LEU A 168 -5.03 7.97 -16.18
C LEU A 168 -4.81 6.49 -15.87
N LEU A 169 -5.78 5.84 -15.24
CA LEU A 169 -5.73 4.41 -14.93
C LEU A 169 -5.55 3.58 -16.21
N ASP A 170 -6.25 3.92 -17.30
CA ASP A 170 -6.09 3.26 -18.60
C ASP A 170 -4.68 3.36 -19.15
N LYS A 171 -4.08 4.57 -19.08
CA LYS A 171 -2.71 4.77 -19.54
C LYS A 171 -1.69 3.97 -18.73
N LEU A 172 -1.86 3.94 -17.41
CA LEU A 172 -0.90 3.30 -16.51
C LEU A 172 -1.06 1.78 -16.42
N SER A 173 -2.24 1.24 -16.70
CA SER A 173 -2.52 -0.20 -16.59
C SER A 173 -1.67 -1.11 -17.48
N SER A 174 -1.09 -0.57 -18.58
CA SER A 174 -0.17 -1.32 -19.44
C SER A 174 1.26 -1.44 -18.89
N TYR A 175 1.55 -0.75 -17.79
CA TYR A 175 2.88 -0.73 -17.17
C TYR A 175 2.97 -1.61 -15.93
N CYS A 176 1.85 -1.92 -15.28
CA CYS A 176 1.83 -2.58 -13.98
C CYS A 176 0.77 -3.67 -13.91
N CYS A 177 0.89 -4.54 -12.91
CA CYS A 177 -0.10 -5.60 -12.65
C CYS A 177 -1.20 -5.18 -11.66
N GLU A 178 -1.00 -4.09 -10.91
CA GLU A 178 -1.91 -3.64 -9.86
C GLU A 178 -1.73 -2.16 -9.57
N PHE A 179 -2.79 -1.51 -9.09
CA PHE A 179 -2.73 -0.21 -8.43
C PHE A 179 -2.97 -0.36 -6.93
N LEU A 180 -2.09 0.22 -6.12
CA LEU A 180 -2.35 0.50 -4.71
C LEU A 180 -2.86 1.94 -4.63
N VAL A 181 -4.07 2.16 -4.10
CA VAL A 181 -4.67 3.49 -4.02
C VAL A 181 -4.96 3.83 -2.58
N HIS A 182 -4.13 4.70 -2.01
CA HIS A 182 -4.23 5.15 -0.64
C HIS A 182 -5.01 6.47 -0.55
N ALA A 183 -6.16 6.43 0.10
CA ALA A 183 -6.96 7.62 0.38
C ALA A 183 -6.41 8.35 1.63
N VAL A 184 -5.40 9.20 1.42
CA VAL A 184 -4.57 9.79 2.50
C VAL A 184 -5.38 10.66 3.47
N ASP A 185 -6.42 11.34 2.98
CA ASP A 185 -7.19 12.28 3.81
C ASP A 185 -8.00 11.59 4.92
N VAL A 186 -8.27 10.30 4.79
CA VAL A 186 -8.99 9.48 5.79
C VAL A 186 -8.08 8.50 6.53
N GLU A 187 -6.80 8.38 6.16
CA GLU A 187 -5.86 7.45 6.75
C GLU A 187 -5.60 7.73 8.24
N GLY A 188 -5.72 6.68 9.06
CA GLY A 188 -5.49 6.74 10.51
C GLY A 188 -6.49 7.58 11.30
N LYS A 189 -7.59 8.06 10.69
CA LYS A 189 -8.55 9.00 11.33
C LYS A 189 -9.87 8.35 11.76
N VAL A 190 -10.10 7.08 11.45
CA VAL A 190 -11.33 6.34 11.79
C VAL A 190 -12.61 7.06 11.31
N ASN A 191 -12.53 7.78 10.19
CA ASN A 191 -13.62 8.60 9.65
C ASN A 191 -14.39 7.94 8.49
N GLY A 192 -14.15 6.64 8.26
CA GLY A 192 -14.71 5.91 7.13
C GLY A 192 -13.95 6.13 5.82
N ILE A 193 -14.46 5.54 4.75
CA ILE A 193 -13.80 5.46 3.44
C ILE A 193 -14.17 6.64 2.51
N GLU A 194 -13.35 6.88 1.49
CA GLU A 194 -13.64 7.82 0.39
C GLU A 194 -14.57 7.16 -0.64
N LYS A 195 -15.89 7.26 -0.44
CA LYS A 195 -16.92 6.55 -1.21
C LYS A 195 -16.90 6.86 -2.71
N GLU A 196 -16.66 8.13 -3.08
CA GLU A 196 -16.59 8.54 -4.48
C GLU A 196 -15.39 7.91 -5.19
N LEU A 197 -14.23 7.86 -4.51
CA LEU A 197 -13.03 7.21 -5.01
C LEU A 197 -13.24 5.71 -5.18
N VAL A 198 -13.80 5.05 -4.17
CA VAL A 198 -14.14 3.61 -4.20
C VAL A 198 -15.07 3.28 -5.38
N ALA A 199 -16.13 4.09 -5.59
CA ALA A 199 -17.07 3.87 -6.70
C ALA A 199 -16.40 4.05 -8.06
N MET A 200 -15.55 5.06 -8.23
CA MET A 200 -14.80 5.31 -9.47
C MET A 200 -13.85 4.16 -9.78
N LEU A 201 -13.03 3.75 -8.80
CA LEU A 201 -12.08 2.64 -8.95
C LEU A 201 -12.78 1.32 -9.27
N GLY A 202 -13.89 1.02 -8.58
CA GLY A 202 -14.66 -0.20 -8.80
C GLY A 202 -15.34 -0.25 -10.17
N SER A 203 -15.84 0.89 -10.65
CA SER A 203 -16.43 0.96 -11.99
C SER A 203 -15.39 0.81 -13.10
N TRP A 204 -14.15 1.20 -12.85
CA TRP A 204 -13.06 1.02 -13.81
C TRP A 204 -12.59 -0.44 -13.91
N GLY A 205 -12.25 -1.10 -12.83
CA GLY A 205 -12.06 -2.56 -12.63
C GLY A 205 -11.30 -3.37 -13.70
N ARG A 206 -10.31 -2.79 -14.42
CA ARG A 206 -9.62 -3.50 -15.52
C ARG A 206 -8.42 -4.34 -15.09
N ILE A 207 -7.69 -3.90 -14.05
CA ILE A 207 -6.65 -4.69 -13.39
C ILE A 207 -6.91 -4.64 -11.88
N PRO A 208 -6.28 -5.49 -11.07
CA PRO A 208 -6.39 -5.42 -9.62
C PRO A 208 -6.13 -4.02 -9.06
N VAL A 209 -6.97 -3.58 -8.14
CA VAL A 209 -6.81 -2.34 -7.38
C VAL A 209 -6.99 -2.66 -5.92
N THR A 210 -6.00 -2.33 -5.11
CA THR A 210 -6.08 -2.40 -3.65
C THR A 210 -6.35 -1.01 -3.09
N TYR A 211 -7.51 -0.85 -2.44
CA TYR A 211 -7.88 0.37 -1.74
C TYR A 211 -7.33 0.35 -0.31
N ALA A 212 -6.73 1.45 0.12
CA ALA A 212 -6.24 1.70 1.46
C ALA A 212 -6.76 3.03 1.99
N GLY A 213 -6.98 3.12 3.29
CA GLY A 213 -7.38 4.34 3.99
C GLY A 213 -8.80 4.34 4.54
N GLY A 214 -8.91 4.68 5.82
CA GLY A 214 -10.17 4.95 6.51
C GLY A 214 -11.04 3.76 6.88
N VAL A 215 -10.71 2.54 6.46
CA VAL A 215 -11.48 1.34 6.84
C VAL A 215 -11.37 1.11 8.34
N SER A 216 -12.52 1.15 9.03
CA SER A 216 -12.59 1.06 10.48
C SER A 216 -13.69 0.13 10.99
N SER A 217 -14.50 -0.42 10.10
CA SER A 217 -15.63 -1.26 10.45
C SER A 217 -15.99 -2.26 9.34
N PHE A 218 -16.77 -3.30 9.70
CA PHE A 218 -17.32 -4.23 8.71
C PHE A 218 -18.36 -3.55 7.79
N ASP A 219 -18.97 -2.46 8.21
CA ASP A 219 -19.87 -1.68 7.36
C ASP A 219 -19.09 -0.92 6.28
N ASP A 220 -17.87 -0.46 6.56
CA ASP A 220 -16.97 0.07 5.54
C ASP A 220 -16.60 -1.01 4.51
N LEU A 221 -16.31 -2.24 4.95
CA LEU A 221 -16.04 -3.36 4.04
C LEU A 221 -17.23 -3.71 3.15
N LYS A 222 -18.46 -3.70 3.71
CA LYS A 222 -19.70 -3.88 2.93
C LYS A 222 -19.86 -2.77 1.89
N CYS A 223 -19.58 -1.52 2.31
CA CYS A 223 -19.64 -0.36 1.44
C CYS A 223 -18.62 -0.44 0.30
N ILE A 224 -17.35 -0.83 0.57
CA ILE A 224 -16.33 -1.05 -0.46
C ILE A 224 -16.78 -2.16 -1.42
N ARG A 225 -17.29 -3.27 -0.91
CA ARG A 225 -17.80 -4.37 -1.75
C ARG A 225 -18.90 -3.93 -2.68
N GLN A 226 -19.86 -3.15 -2.17
CA GLN A 226 -21.01 -2.69 -2.93
C GLN A 226 -20.62 -1.61 -3.95
N LEU A 227 -20.02 -0.51 -3.50
CA LEU A 227 -19.64 0.62 -4.37
C LEU A 227 -18.52 0.23 -5.33
N GLY A 228 -17.55 -0.56 -4.86
CA GLY A 228 -16.45 -1.08 -5.66
C GLY A 228 -16.82 -2.26 -6.56
N GLN A 229 -18.11 -2.64 -6.65
CA GLN A 229 -18.64 -3.71 -7.51
C GLN A 229 -17.88 -5.04 -7.35
N ASN A 230 -17.34 -5.31 -6.15
CA ASN A 230 -16.48 -6.45 -5.84
C ASN A 230 -15.18 -6.54 -6.66
N HIS A 231 -14.75 -5.45 -7.33
CA HIS A 231 -13.52 -5.39 -8.12
C HIS A 231 -12.31 -4.92 -7.31
N LEU A 232 -12.53 -4.37 -6.11
CA LEU A 232 -11.47 -3.85 -5.27
C LEU A 232 -11.00 -4.87 -4.23
N ASN A 233 -9.69 -4.90 -3.99
CA ASN A 233 -9.09 -5.48 -2.81
C ASN A 233 -8.98 -4.41 -1.71
N VAL A 234 -8.74 -4.80 -0.48
CA VAL A 234 -8.73 -3.88 0.66
C VAL A 234 -7.54 -4.13 1.57
N THR A 235 -6.91 -3.05 2.00
CA THR A 235 -5.94 -3.04 3.09
C THR A 235 -6.57 -2.40 4.33
N ILE A 236 -6.21 -2.91 5.51
CA ILE A 236 -6.62 -2.39 6.81
C ILE A 236 -5.37 -2.35 7.69
N GLY A 237 -5.07 -1.19 8.24
CA GLY A 237 -3.95 -0.98 9.15
C GLY A 237 -4.42 -0.96 10.61
N SER A 238 -4.32 0.18 11.27
CA SER A 238 -4.56 0.39 12.71
C SER A 238 -5.93 -0.02 13.25
N ALA A 239 -6.92 -0.26 12.38
CA ALA A 239 -8.22 -0.78 12.80
C ALA A 239 -8.23 -2.28 13.12
N LEU A 240 -7.20 -3.04 12.69
CA LEU A 240 -7.08 -4.47 13.02
C LEU A 240 -6.66 -4.69 14.47
N ASP A 241 -7.18 -5.76 15.07
CA ASP A 241 -6.78 -6.24 16.40
C ASP A 241 -5.29 -6.55 16.50
N LEU A 242 -4.66 -6.98 15.41
CA LEU A 242 -3.21 -7.18 15.29
C LEU A 242 -2.40 -5.92 15.64
N PHE A 243 -3.00 -4.75 15.48
CA PHE A 243 -2.38 -3.44 15.70
C PHE A 243 -3.12 -2.63 16.78
N GLY A 244 -3.87 -3.32 17.65
CA GLY A 244 -4.59 -2.70 18.75
C GLY A 244 -5.96 -2.12 18.39
N GLY A 245 -6.46 -2.35 17.19
CA GLY A 245 -7.81 -1.98 16.75
C GLY A 245 -8.89 -2.97 17.18
N GLU A 246 -10.12 -2.75 16.71
CA GLU A 246 -11.29 -3.55 17.10
C GLU A 246 -11.74 -4.56 16.02
N MET A 247 -11.19 -4.50 14.82
CA MET A 247 -11.53 -5.42 13.74
C MET A 247 -10.72 -6.71 13.86
N GLU A 248 -11.39 -7.81 14.20
CA GLU A 248 -10.75 -9.11 14.34
C GLU A 248 -10.20 -9.60 12.98
N TYR A 249 -8.91 -9.88 12.92
CA TYR A 249 -8.18 -10.33 11.72
C TYR A 249 -8.85 -11.52 11.04
N ASP A 250 -9.20 -12.56 11.82
CA ASP A 250 -9.83 -13.76 11.27
C ASP A 250 -11.23 -13.50 10.72
N LYS A 251 -11.99 -12.57 11.31
CA LYS A 251 -13.29 -12.16 10.78
C LYS A 251 -13.17 -11.35 9.49
N VAL A 252 -12.14 -10.51 9.36
CA VAL A 252 -11.85 -9.78 8.11
C VAL A 252 -11.54 -10.77 6.99
N ILE A 253 -10.72 -11.78 7.24
CA ILE A 253 -10.43 -12.85 6.27
C ILE A 253 -11.70 -13.60 5.89
N ALA A 254 -12.50 -14.01 6.88
CA ALA A 254 -13.76 -14.73 6.65
C ALA A 254 -14.71 -13.88 5.77
N PHE A 255 -14.87 -12.60 6.11
CA PHE A 255 -15.67 -11.67 5.35
C PHE A 255 -15.18 -11.57 3.89
N CYS A 256 -13.89 -11.32 3.66
CA CYS A 256 -13.35 -11.17 2.31
C CYS A 256 -13.49 -12.46 1.48
N ASN A 257 -13.42 -13.63 2.11
CA ASN A 257 -13.61 -14.94 1.48
C ASN A 257 -15.07 -15.35 1.33
N ASN A 258 -16.05 -14.45 1.57
CA ASN A 258 -17.50 -14.73 1.54
C ASN A 258 -17.94 -15.87 2.47
N LYS A 259 -17.24 -16.09 3.58
CA LYS A 259 -17.66 -17.00 4.65
C LYS A 259 -18.63 -16.25 5.57
N GLU A 260 -19.60 -16.94 6.11
CA GLU A 260 -20.46 -16.39 7.17
C GLU A 260 -19.61 -16.03 8.40
N ILE A 261 -19.85 -14.86 8.98
CA ILE A 261 -19.12 -14.33 10.15
C ILE A 261 -19.99 -14.53 11.38
#